data_69c253038885c7f2bc787628bd68db4d
#
_entry.id   69c253038885c7f2bc787628bd68db4d
#
_cell.length_a   1.000
_cell.length_b   1.000
_cell.length_c   1.000
_cell.angle_alpha   90.00
_cell.angle_beta   90.00
_cell.angle_gamma   90.00
#
_symmetry.space_group_name_H-M   'P 1'
#
loop_
_entity.id
_entity.type
_entity.pdbx_description
1 polymer ?
#
loop_
_entity_poly.entity_id
_entity_poly.type
_entity_poly.pdbx_seq_one_letter_code
_entity_poly.pdbx_strand_id
1 'polypeptide(L)'
;MNKLSTLVAGFALCIAASPQVRAEEDEGPVIYFPVQNENARQDRLAAPGFPILYHGGAVMGSNPDGSNTPNLYFVWYGDWDGNTALDILPDMAANIGGSAYFNINTTYTDGAGNPVINATNFGGYSFDFYSQGTAVSSVNTIVRGALDRGDLPVDDAGVYLVLTSSDVTTNGFCSNFCAYHTSFSYSGIRIKTGFVGNPERCITHCAANRVTSPNDNLGADGMANTIAHEFEEAVTDPSGGGWFDSRGQENADKCAWTFSDVFTEPNGSRANVTWGVRDYLIQRNWANDGAGYCAQSF
;
A
#
# COMPACT_ATOMS: atom_id res chain seq x y z
N MET A 1 38.59 36.98 68.50
CA MET A 1 37.52 36.07 68.18
C MET A 1 37.16 36.31 66.69
N ASN A 2 37.81 35.58 65.78
CA ASN A 2 37.67 35.75 64.37
C ASN A 2 36.59 34.72 63.86
N LYS A 3 35.56 35.26 63.21
CA LYS A 3 34.59 34.41 62.51
C LYS A 3 35.07 34.25 61.07
N LEU A 4 35.39 33.01 60.68
CA LEU A 4 35.64 32.59 59.34
C LEU A 4 34.25 32.36 58.63
N SER A 5 33.98 33.11 57.55
CA SER A 5 32.82 32.86 56.69
C SER A 5 33.30 32.02 55.51
N THR A 6 32.74 30.80 55.36
CA THR A 6 33.01 29.90 54.25
C THR A 6 32.03 30.22 53.14
N LEU A 7 32.57 30.70 51.99
CA LEU A 7 31.79 30.83 50.73
C LEU A 7 31.71 29.47 50.05
N VAL A 8 30.50 28.97 49.84
CA VAL A 8 30.24 27.79 49.00
C VAL A 8 29.91 28.32 47.59
N ALA A 9 30.78 28.07 46.63
CA ALA A 9 30.54 28.38 45.24
C ALA A 9 29.76 27.22 44.60
N GLY A 10 28.48 27.45 44.29
CA GLY A 10 27.65 26.52 43.52
C GLY A 10 28.03 26.58 42.04
N PHE A 11 28.58 25.50 41.49
CA PHE A 11 28.72 25.31 40.05
C PHE A 11 27.35 24.88 39.45
N ALA A 12 26.74 25.78 38.70
CA ALA A 12 25.58 25.44 37.85
C ALA A 12 26.10 24.77 36.57
N LEU A 13 25.82 23.46 36.44
CA LEU A 13 26.11 22.72 35.23
C LEU A 13 25.00 23.04 34.20
N CYS A 14 25.29 23.95 33.26
CA CYS A 14 24.45 24.16 32.09
C CYS A 14 24.64 22.96 31.14
N ILE A 15 23.72 22.03 31.13
CA ILE A 15 23.61 21.02 30.08
C ILE A 15 23.02 21.73 28.86
N ALA A 16 23.90 22.09 27.91
CA ALA A 16 23.47 22.53 26.59
C ALA A 16 22.85 21.33 25.88
N ALA A 17 21.53 21.33 25.72
CA ALA A 17 20.84 20.41 24.80
C ALA A 17 21.32 20.76 23.38
N SER A 18 22.10 19.88 22.76
CA SER A 18 22.42 19.96 21.34
C SER A 18 21.11 19.88 20.56
N PRO A 19 20.86 20.77 19.60
CA PRO A 19 19.73 20.57 18.70
C PRO A 19 19.99 19.25 17.94
N GLN A 20 19.14 18.27 18.15
CA GLN A 20 19.09 17.10 17.25
C GLN A 20 18.64 17.64 15.89
N VAL A 21 19.57 17.76 14.97
CA VAL A 21 19.28 17.92 13.55
C VAL A 21 18.59 16.61 13.16
N ARG A 22 17.24 16.63 13.08
CA ARG A 22 16.51 15.60 12.36
C ARG A 22 17.07 15.63 10.94
N ALA A 23 17.72 14.55 10.51
CA ALA A 23 18.01 14.36 9.10
C ALA A 23 16.66 14.48 8.37
N GLU A 24 16.58 15.34 7.35
CA GLU A 24 15.46 15.31 6.42
C GLU A 24 15.39 13.88 5.91
N GLU A 25 14.27 13.23 6.18
CA GLU A 25 14.11 11.83 5.82
C GLU A 25 13.80 11.78 4.33
N ASP A 26 14.62 11.03 3.61
CA ASP A 26 14.48 10.81 2.19
C ASP A 26 13.14 10.09 1.93
N GLU A 27 12.14 10.85 1.45
CA GLU A 27 10.84 10.32 1.04
C GLU A 27 10.96 9.82 -0.40
N GLY A 28 10.45 8.61 -0.65
CA GLY A 28 10.37 8.04 -1.99
C GLY A 28 9.32 8.75 -2.85
N PRO A 29 9.27 8.47 -4.15
CA PRO A 29 8.24 8.97 -5.04
C PRO A 29 6.86 8.52 -4.58
N VAL A 30 5.83 9.29 -4.92
CA VAL A 30 4.41 8.92 -4.70
C VAL A 30 3.84 8.43 -6.02
N ILE A 31 3.36 7.19 -6.04
CA ILE A 31 2.80 6.54 -7.22
C ILE A 31 1.30 6.34 -6.98
N TYR A 32 0.47 6.77 -7.92
CA TYR A 32 -0.95 6.94 -7.72
C TYR A 32 -1.79 5.96 -8.50
N PHE A 33 -2.71 5.25 -7.82
CA PHE A 33 -3.81 4.55 -8.46
C PHE A 33 -4.91 5.55 -8.88
N PRO A 34 -5.09 5.81 -10.19
CA PRO A 34 -5.97 6.86 -10.65
C PRO A 34 -7.45 6.52 -10.46
N VAL A 35 -8.29 7.56 -10.39
CA VAL A 35 -9.75 7.41 -10.44
C VAL A 35 -10.20 6.73 -11.74
N GLN A 36 -11.38 6.08 -11.70
CA GLN A 36 -12.00 5.55 -12.93
C GLN A 36 -12.28 6.68 -13.91
N ASN A 37 -11.72 6.54 -15.10
CA ASN A 37 -11.94 7.44 -16.23
C ASN A 37 -12.17 6.60 -17.48
N GLU A 38 -13.34 6.72 -18.11
CA GLU A 38 -13.71 5.96 -19.31
C GLU A 38 -12.70 6.17 -20.47
N ASN A 39 -12.17 7.38 -20.63
CA ASN A 39 -11.19 7.68 -21.66
C ASN A 39 -9.84 7.03 -21.34
N ALA A 40 -9.38 7.13 -20.09
CA ALA A 40 -8.14 6.49 -19.65
C ALA A 40 -8.21 4.96 -19.74
N ARG A 41 -9.40 4.36 -19.50
CA ARG A 41 -9.64 2.93 -19.67
C ARG A 41 -9.51 2.50 -21.14
N GLN A 42 -10.06 3.26 -22.08
CA GLN A 42 -9.95 2.96 -23.51
C GLN A 42 -8.49 3.09 -23.99
N ASP A 43 -7.77 4.09 -23.54
CA ASP A 43 -6.35 4.28 -23.86
C ASP A 43 -5.47 3.12 -23.35
N ARG A 44 -5.77 2.57 -22.16
CA ARG A 44 -5.05 1.41 -21.60
C ARG A 44 -5.38 0.10 -22.31
N LEU A 45 -6.62 -0.11 -22.72
CA LEU A 45 -7.02 -1.27 -23.53
C LEU A 45 -6.43 -1.21 -24.93
N ALA A 46 -6.15 -0.02 -25.45
CA ALA A 46 -5.60 0.21 -26.78
C ALA A 46 -4.06 0.19 -26.84
N ALA A 47 -3.37 0.20 -25.70
CA ALA A 47 -1.92 0.38 -25.64
C ALA A 47 -1.16 -0.84 -25.10
N PRO A 48 -0.89 -1.87 -25.91
CA PRO A 48 0.18 -2.82 -25.61
C PRO A 48 1.58 -2.22 -25.81
N GLY A 49 1.71 -0.91 -25.98
CA GLY A 49 2.83 -0.23 -26.64
C GLY A 49 4.11 0.05 -25.86
N PHE A 50 4.13 -0.07 -24.52
CA PHE A 50 5.34 0.20 -23.74
C PHE A 50 5.62 -0.96 -22.79
N PRO A 51 6.73 -1.71 -22.96
CA PRO A 51 7.09 -2.79 -22.07
C PRO A 51 7.44 -2.23 -20.68
N ILE A 52 7.10 -2.96 -19.64
CA ILE A 52 7.65 -2.73 -18.29
C ILE A 52 9.08 -3.25 -18.30
N LEU A 53 10.02 -2.43 -17.86
CA LEU A 53 11.45 -2.73 -17.81
C LEU A 53 11.98 -2.62 -16.39
N TYR A 54 13.00 -3.41 -16.07
CA TYR A 54 13.72 -3.31 -14.82
C TYR A 54 14.72 -2.15 -14.86
N HIS A 55 14.67 -1.30 -13.83
CA HIS A 55 15.51 -0.08 -13.71
C HIS A 55 16.63 -0.22 -12.66
N GLY A 56 16.81 -1.40 -12.08
CA GLY A 56 17.94 -1.70 -11.19
C GLY A 56 17.66 -1.54 -9.70
N GLY A 57 16.44 -1.13 -9.31
CA GLY A 57 16.05 -0.97 -7.91
C GLY A 57 15.69 -2.28 -7.20
N ALA A 58 15.24 -2.14 -5.95
CA ALA A 58 14.81 -3.28 -5.16
C ALA A 58 13.54 -3.94 -5.72
N VAL A 59 13.41 -5.25 -5.48
CA VAL A 59 12.22 -6.07 -5.72
C VAL A 59 11.97 -6.89 -4.47
N MET A 60 10.75 -6.90 -3.95
CA MET A 60 10.39 -7.67 -2.76
C MET A 60 10.09 -9.13 -3.14
N GLY A 61 10.25 -10.04 -2.20
CA GLY A 61 9.91 -11.45 -2.39
C GLY A 61 10.81 -12.21 -3.37
N SER A 62 11.94 -11.65 -3.81
CA SER A 62 12.84 -12.25 -4.80
C SER A 62 13.99 -13.07 -4.18
N ASN A 63 14.19 -13.02 -2.87
CA ASN A 63 15.23 -13.80 -2.21
C ASN A 63 14.87 -15.30 -2.23
N PRO A 64 15.72 -16.19 -2.79
CA PRO A 64 15.40 -17.61 -2.90
C PRO A 64 15.18 -18.33 -1.57
N ASP A 65 15.70 -17.78 -0.46
CA ASP A 65 15.52 -18.30 0.90
C ASP A 65 14.22 -17.77 1.57
N GLY A 66 13.45 -16.93 0.88
CA GLY A 66 12.22 -16.31 1.39
C GLY A 66 12.43 -15.21 2.43
N SER A 67 13.67 -14.78 2.69
CA SER A 67 13.98 -13.80 3.75
C SER A 67 13.39 -12.41 3.51
N ASN A 68 12.99 -12.06 2.26
CA ASN A 68 12.32 -10.82 1.92
C ASN A 68 10.87 -11.03 1.43
N THR A 69 10.22 -12.12 1.87
CA THR A 69 8.78 -12.35 1.61
C THR A 69 7.97 -11.14 2.06
N PRO A 70 7.14 -10.54 1.19
CA PRO A 70 6.39 -9.33 1.54
C PRO A 70 5.41 -9.57 2.68
N ASN A 71 5.44 -8.69 3.67
CA ASN A 71 4.51 -8.66 4.80
C ASN A 71 3.59 -7.44 4.66
N LEU A 72 2.28 -7.65 4.60
CA LEU A 72 1.30 -6.57 4.50
C LEU A 72 0.80 -6.18 5.89
N TYR A 73 0.90 -4.90 6.22
CA TYR A 73 0.41 -4.31 7.48
C TYR A 73 -0.64 -3.25 7.20
N PHE A 74 -1.65 -3.15 8.07
CA PHE A 74 -2.67 -2.11 7.98
C PHE A 74 -2.58 -1.13 9.15
N VAL A 75 -2.77 0.16 8.86
CA VAL A 75 -3.08 1.16 9.87
C VAL A 75 -4.50 1.64 9.61
N TRP A 76 -5.43 1.24 10.46
CA TRP A 76 -6.82 1.66 10.43
C TRP A 76 -6.92 3.11 10.92
N TYR A 77 -7.06 4.04 9.99
CA TYR A 77 -7.09 5.45 10.27
C TYR A 77 -8.52 6.00 10.28
N GLY A 78 -8.94 6.61 11.39
CA GLY A 78 -10.27 7.15 11.56
C GLY A 78 -11.18 6.26 12.41
N ASP A 79 -12.51 6.36 12.21
CA ASP A 79 -13.51 5.59 12.94
C ASP A 79 -13.93 4.34 12.16
N TRP A 80 -13.65 3.19 12.73
CA TRP A 80 -13.94 1.87 12.17
C TRP A 80 -14.86 1.04 13.08
N ASP A 81 -15.45 1.65 14.12
CA ASP A 81 -16.30 0.91 15.07
C ASP A 81 -17.49 0.25 14.35
N GLY A 82 -17.66 -1.04 14.56
CA GLY A 82 -18.72 -1.85 13.97
C GLY A 82 -18.61 -2.03 12.43
N ASN A 83 -17.51 -1.60 11.78
CA ASN A 83 -17.35 -1.75 10.34
C ASN A 83 -16.81 -3.15 9.98
N THR A 84 -17.52 -3.88 9.12
CA THR A 84 -17.14 -5.24 8.68
C THR A 84 -15.86 -5.27 7.84
N ALA A 85 -15.32 -4.13 7.41
CA ALA A 85 -14.01 -4.05 6.77
C ALA A 85 -12.90 -4.63 7.64
N LEU A 86 -13.03 -4.56 8.98
CA LEU A 86 -12.09 -5.12 9.95
C LEU A 86 -11.95 -6.65 9.86
N ASP A 87 -12.93 -7.34 9.28
CA ASP A 87 -12.89 -8.78 8.99
C ASP A 87 -12.56 -9.05 7.52
N ILE A 88 -13.10 -8.25 6.59
CA ILE A 88 -13.00 -8.47 5.13
C ILE A 88 -11.58 -8.27 4.63
N LEU A 89 -10.93 -7.15 4.98
CA LEU A 89 -9.62 -6.79 4.44
C LEU A 89 -8.48 -7.61 5.03
N PRO A 90 -8.45 -7.97 6.33
CA PRO A 90 -7.48 -8.93 6.84
C PRO A 90 -7.60 -10.33 6.22
N ASP A 91 -8.82 -10.82 5.94
CA ASP A 91 -9.02 -12.09 5.24
C ASP A 91 -8.44 -12.04 3.82
N MET A 92 -8.71 -10.95 3.07
CA MET A 92 -8.09 -10.69 1.77
C MET A 92 -6.57 -10.69 1.84
N ALA A 93 -5.99 -9.93 2.78
CA ALA A 93 -4.55 -9.79 2.95
C ALA A 93 -3.84 -11.10 3.34
N ALA A 94 -4.51 -11.95 4.12
CA ALA A 94 -3.99 -13.25 4.53
C ALA A 94 -4.02 -14.30 3.40
N ASN A 95 -4.82 -14.09 2.35
CA ASN A 95 -5.08 -15.09 1.32
C ASN A 95 -4.65 -14.65 -0.10
N ILE A 96 -4.15 -13.44 -0.30
CA ILE A 96 -3.64 -12.97 -1.60
C ILE A 96 -2.36 -13.72 -1.99
N GLY A 97 -1.44 -13.98 -1.05
CA GLY A 97 -0.23 -14.78 -1.27
C GLY A 97 -0.57 -16.24 -1.60
N GLY A 98 0.18 -16.85 -2.51
CA GLY A 98 -0.07 -18.20 -3.00
C GLY A 98 -1.24 -18.31 -4.00
N SER A 99 -1.97 -17.22 -4.23
CA SER A 99 -3.06 -17.19 -5.21
C SER A 99 -2.52 -17.18 -6.65
N ALA A 100 -3.34 -17.58 -7.61
CA ALA A 100 -3.03 -17.46 -9.03
C ALA A 100 -2.90 -15.98 -9.47
N TYR A 101 -3.52 -15.04 -8.75
CA TYR A 101 -3.38 -13.60 -8.98
C TYR A 101 -2.00 -13.11 -8.57
N PHE A 102 -1.58 -13.35 -7.32
CA PHE A 102 -0.24 -12.93 -6.86
C PHE A 102 0.89 -13.64 -7.60
N ASN A 103 0.61 -14.83 -8.19
CA ASN A 103 1.56 -15.55 -9.04
C ASN A 103 1.99 -14.74 -10.28
N ILE A 104 1.24 -13.74 -10.71
CA ILE A 104 1.63 -12.81 -11.78
C ILE A 104 2.98 -12.14 -11.46
N ASN A 105 3.26 -11.84 -10.19
CA ASN A 105 4.52 -11.23 -9.76
C ASN A 105 5.74 -12.12 -10.01
N THR A 106 5.57 -13.44 -10.15
CA THR A 106 6.69 -14.34 -10.49
C THR A 106 7.27 -14.08 -11.89
N THR A 107 6.60 -13.26 -12.72
CA THR A 107 7.12 -12.79 -14.01
C THR A 107 8.11 -11.62 -13.88
N TYR A 108 8.32 -11.11 -12.67
CA TYR A 108 9.27 -10.04 -12.33
C TYR A 108 10.46 -10.60 -11.57
N THR A 109 11.65 -10.07 -11.84
CA THR A 109 12.90 -10.53 -11.23
C THR A 109 13.66 -9.39 -10.57
N ASP A 110 14.54 -9.72 -9.64
CA ASP A 110 15.55 -8.79 -9.14
C ASP A 110 16.73 -8.62 -10.11
N GLY A 111 17.72 -7.81 -9.74
CA GLY A 111 18.92 -7.58 -10.53
C GLY A 111 19.84 -8.81 -10.70
N ALA A 112 19.64 -9.86 -9.92
CA ALA A 112 20.33 -11.14 -10.05
C ALA A 112 19.56 -12.16 -10.92
N GLY A 113 18.34 -11.81 -11.35
CA GLY A 113 17.45 -12.67 -12.14
C GLY A 113 16.60 -13.62 -11.29
N ASN A 114 16.54 -13.44 -9.97
CA ASN A 114 15.67 -14.25 -9.12
C ASN A 114 14.23 -13.74 -9.24
N PRO A 115 13.25 -14.61 -9.54
CA PRO A 115 11.85 -14.19 -9.64
C PRO A 115 11.26 -13.91 -8.26
N VAL A 116 10.23 -13.06 -8.22
CA VAL A 116 9.36 -12.94 -7.04
C VAL A 116 8.75 -14.30 -6.72
N ILE A 117 8.75 -14.68 -5.45
CA ILE A 117 8.14 -15.92 -4.96
C ILE A 117 6.63 -15.66 -4.73
N ASN A 118 5.76 -16.58 -5.14
CA ASN A 118 4.32 -16.48 -4.90
C ASN A 118 3.99 -16.74 -3.42
N ALA A 119 4.42 -15.82 -2.55
CA ALA A 119 4.18 -15.88 -1.11
C ALA A 119 4.10 -14.48 -0.51
N THR A 120 3.15 -14.28 0.39
CA THR A 120 3.03 -13.07 1.23
C THR A 120 2.50 -13.45 2.61
N ASN A 121 2.66 -12.56 3.58
CA ASN A 121 2.03 -12.72 4.88
C ASN A 121 1.20 -11.48 5.22
N PHE A 122 0.11 -11.67 5.95
CA PHE A 122 -0.53 -10.58 6.66
C PHE A 122 0.16 -10.42 8.02
N GLY A 123 0.91 -9.33 8.19
CA GLY A 123 1.74 -9.08 9.38
C GLY A 123 0.98 -8.53 10.57
N GLY A 124 -0.25 -8.06 10.34
CA GLY A 124 -1.11 -7.50 11.39
C GLY A 124 -1.55 -6.06 11.12
N TYR A 125 -2.09 -5.41 12.15
CA TYR A 125 -2.62 -4.07 12.03
C TYR A 125 -2.48 -3.26 13.32
N SER A 126 -2.60 -1.94 13.19
CA SER A 126 -2.76 -0.98 14.30
C SER A 126 -3.91 -0.02 14.01
N PHE A 127 -4.27 0.79 15.01
CA PHE A 127 -5.27 1.84 14.87
C PHE A 127 -4.64 3.22 15.08
N ASP A 128 -5.15 4.20 14.32
CA ASP A 128 -4.85 5.61 14.51
C ASP A 128 -6.17 6.41 14.50
N PHE A 129 -6.58 6.88 15.67
CA PHE A 129 -7.82 7.63 15.85
C PHE A 129 -7.58 9.12 15.53
N TYR A 130 -7.48 9.42 14.22
CA TYR A 130 -7.42 10.80 13.68
C TYR A 130 -6.21 11.62 14.16
N SER A 131 -4.99 11.05 14.24
CA SER A 131 -3.79 11.80 14.64
C SER A 131 -3.53 13.06 13.79
N GLN A 132 -4.05 13.11 12.56
CA GLN A 132 -4.03 14.27 11.65
C GLN A 132 -5.43 14.86 11.38
N GLY A 133 -6.47 14.47 12.15
CA GLY A 133 -7.87 14.84 11.88
C GLY A 133 -8.46 14.11 10.67
N THR A 134 -9.54 14.66 10.07
CA THR A 134 -10.21 14.05 8.91
C THR A 134 -9.57 14.39 7.56
N ALA A 135 -8.48 15.17 7.54
CA ALA A 135 -7.71 15.52 6.35
C ALA A 135 -6.26 15.07 6.52
N VAL A 136 -5.95 13.89 5.98
CA VAL A 136 -4.59 13.32 6.06
C VAL A 136 -3.64 14.13 5.19
N SER A 137 -2.52 14.55 5.76
CA SER A 137 -1.45 15.28 5.07
C SER A 137 -0.24 14.40 4.73
N SER A 138 0.01 13.33 5.53
CA SER A 138 1.15 12.43 5.33
C SER A 138 0.89 11.05 5.92
N VAL A 139 0.82 10.02 5.07
CA VAL A 139 0.77 8.62 5.52
C VAL A 139 2.06 8.20 6.20
N ASN A 140 3.19 8.73 5.76
CA ASN A 140 4.51 8.44 6.35
C ASN A 140 4.53 8.80 7.84
N THR A 141 3.92 9.93 8.21
CA THR A 141 3.80 10.35 9.61
C THR A 141 2.90 9.40 10.42
N ILE A 142 1.81 8.91 9.84
CA ILE A 142 0.89 7.96 10.48
C ILE A 142 1.61 6.63 10.74
N VAL A 143 2.24 6.07 9.70
CA VAL A 143 3.00 4.81 9.82
C VAL A 143 4.14 4.96 10.82
N ARG A 144 4.91 6.06 10.76
CA ARG A 144 5.95 6.36 11.74
C ARG A 144 5.40 6.35 13.16
N GLY A 145 4.25 6.97 13.41
CA GLY A 145 3.61 6.97 14.72
C GLY A 145 3.31 5.55 15.21
N ALA A 146 2.85 4.63 14.34
CA ALA A 146 2.62 3.24 14.69
C ALA A 146 3.93 2.48 15.03
N LEU A 147 5.01 2.75 14.25
CA LEU A 147 6.34 2.19 14.51
C LEU A 147 6.95 2.74 15.82
N ASP A 148 6.85 4.04 16.07
CA ASP A 148 7.38 4.71 17.27
C ASP A 148 6.70 4.21 18.56
N ARG A 149 5.41 3.88 18.50
CA ARG A 149 4.66 3.29 19.62
C ARG A 149 4.91 1.79 19.81
N GLY A 150 5.53 1.14 18.80
CA GLY A 150 5.71 -0.32 18.78
C GLY A 150 4.40 -1.09 18.51
N ASP A 151 3.39 -0.43 17.95
CA ASP A 151 2.12 -1.06 17.57
C ASP A 151 2.30 -1.99 16.36
N LEU A 152 3.26 -1.65 15.48
CA LEU A 152 3.71 -2.46 14.36
C LEU A 152 5.23 -2.63 14.41
N PRO A 153 5.78 -3.76 13.92
CA PRO A 153 7.23 -3.96 13.86
C PRO A 153 7.87 -3.06 12.81
N VAL A 154 9.17 -2.77 12.95
CA VAL A 154 10.00 -2.21 11.89
C VAL A 154 10.45 -3.37 11.01
N ASP A 155 9.91 -3.47 9.81
CA ASP A 155 10.11 -4.61 8.92
C ASP A 155 10.56 -4.14 7.53
N ASP A 156 11.77 -4.55 7.11
CA ASP A 156 12.31 -4.22 5.79
C ASP A 156 11.55 -4.93 4.64
N ALA A 157 10.87 -6.05 4.94
CA ALA A 157 9.96 -6.72 4.00
C ALA A 157 8.50 -6.24 4.16
N GLY A 158 8.24 -5.21 4.97
CA GLY A 158 6.91 -4.70 5.25
C GLY A 158 6.40 -3.69 4.22
N VAL A 159 5.11 -3.79 3.89
CA VAL A 159 4.31 -2.76 3.21
C VAL A 159 3.21 -2.32 4.15
N TYR A 160 3.16 -1.05 4.50
CA TYR A 160 2.25 -0.49 5.51
C TYR A 160 1.20 0.40 4.85
N LEU A 161 -0.02 -0.09 4.71
CA LEU A 161 -1.11 0.66 4.09
C LEU A 161 -1.99 1.33 5.15
N VAL A 162 -2.15 2.65 5.01
CA VAL A 162 -3.08 3.44 5.82
C VAL A 162 -4.45 3.36 5.18
N LEU A 163 -5.36 2.64 5.83
CA LEU A 163 -6.74 2.44 5.42
C LEU A 163 -7.63 3.48 6.10
N THR A 164 -8.26 4.37 5.34
CA THR A 164 -9.03 5.46 5.92
C THR A 164 -10.52 5.15 6.03
N SER A 165 -11.15 5.58 7.13
CA SER A 165 -12.62 5.57 7.24
C SER A 165 -13.26 6.53 6.22
N SER A 166 -14.57 6.38 5.95
CA SER A 166 -15.25 7.08 4.85
C SER A 166 -15.37 8.60 5.05
N ASP A 167 -15.19 9.11 6.26
CA ASP A 167 -15.18 10.54 6.58
C ASP A 167 -13.81 11.21 6.37
N VAL A 168 -12.75 10.41 6.18
CA VAL A 168 -11.36 10.88 6.01
C VAL A 168 -11.07 11.18 4.53
N THR A 169 -10.26 12.21 4.29
CA THR A 169 -9.82 12.61 2.95
C THR A 169 -8.34 12.98 2.94
N THR A 170 -7.77 13.07 1.74
CA THR A 170 -6.49 13.74 1.46
C THR A 170 -6.61 14.51 0.16
N ASN A 171 -5.67 15.43 -0.08
CA ASN A 171 -5.70 16.25 -1.29
C ASN A 171 -5.56 15.38 -2.56
N GLY A 172 -6.53 15.47 -3.45
CA GLY A 172 -6.59 14.68 -4.70
C GLY A 172 -7.34 13.35 -4.60
N PHE A 173 -7.63 12.83 -3.41
CA PHE A 173 -8.46 11.64 -3.26
C PHE A 173 -9.87 11.88 -3.80
N CYS A 174 -10.43 10.90 -4.51
CA CYS A 174 -11.70 10.96 -5.23
C CYS A 174 -11.72 11.83 -6.50
N SER A 175 -10.74 12.70 -6.72
CA SER A 175 -10.67 13.54 -7.92
C SER A 175 -9.56 13.13 -8.88
N ASN A 176 -8.42 12.73 -8.37
CA ASN A 176 -7.24 12.35 -9.17
C ASN A 176 -6.88 10.88 -8.96
N PHE A 177 -6.97 10.38 -7.73
CA PHE A 177 -6.59 9.03 -7.36
C PHE A 177 -7.53 8.43 -6.31
N CYS A 178 -7.45 7.10 -6.16
CA CYS A 178 -8.16 6.32 -5.15
C CYS A 178 -7.22 5.81 -4.05
N ALA A 179 -5.97 5.56 -4.40
CA ALA A 179 -4.90 5.12 -3.51
C ALA A 179 -3.56 5.60 -4.07
N TYR A 180 -2.49 5.40 -3.31
CA TYR A 180 -1.11 5.55 -3.75
C TYR A 180 -0.18 4.79 -2.82
N HIS A 181 0.99 4.38 -3.34
CA HIS A 181 2.09 3.95 -2.50
C HIS A 181 3.29 4.91 -2.61
N THR A 182 4.17 4.81 -1.63
CA THR A 182 5.41 5.57 -1.49
C THR A 182 6.33 4.87 -0.51
N SER A 183 7.45 5.48 -0.16
CA SER A 183 8.35 4.98 0.87
C SER A 183 9.04 6.10 1.63
N PHE A 184 9.54 5.80 2.81
CA PHE A 184 10.37 6.74 3.58
C PHE A 184 11.47 6.01 4.33
N SER A 185 12.50 6.75 4.75
CA SER A 185 13.58 6.21 5.57
C SER A 185 13.22 6.25 7.05
N TYR A 186 13.36 5.12 7.76
CA TYR A 186 13.15 5.01 9.19
C TYR A 186 14.28 4.21 9.81
N SER A 187 15.10 4.85 10.65
CA SER A 187 16.25 4.20 11.30
C SER A 187 17.19 3.46 10.34
N GLY A 188 17.36 4.00 9.11
CA GLY A 188 18.20 3.39 8.08
C GLY A 188 17.52 2.27 7.25
N ILE A 189 16.25 1.97 7.51
CA ILE A 189 15.44 1.00 6.77
C ILE A 189 14.46 1.75 5.86
N ARG A 190 14.27 1.28 4.63
CA ARG A 190 13.28 1.81 3.69
C ARG A 190 11.91 1.20 3.99
N ILE A 191 11.03 1.96 4.63
CA ILE A 191 9.65 1.57 4.93
C ILE A 191 8.77 1.90 3.71
N LYS A 192 8.08 0.90 3.18
CA LYS A 192 7.12 1.03 2.09
C LYS A 192 5.75 1.31 2.71
N THR A 193 5.08 2.34 2.24
CA THR A 193 3.82 2.81 2.82
C THR A 193 2.86 3.26 1.73
N GLY A 194 1.58 3.35 2.05
CA GLY A 194 0.59 3.82 1.10
C GLY A 194 -0.67 4.34 1.77
N PHE A 195 -1.45 5.07 0.98
CA PHE A 195 -2.78 5.54 1.30
C PHE A 195 -3.80 4.70 0.55
N VAL A 196 -4.80 4.19 1.23
CA VAL A 196 -5.97 3.54 0.63
C VAL A 196 -7.23 4.22 1.16
N GLY A 197 -7.85 5.01 0.29
CA GLY A 197 -9.06 5.75 0.65
C GLY A 197 -10.31 4.89 0.63
N ASN A 198 -11.23 5.11 1.57
CA ASN A 198 -12.52 4.43 1.55
C ASN A 198 -13.40 4.98 0.41
N PRO A 199 -13.74 4.16 -0.60
CA PRO A 199 -14.49 4.60 -1.77
C PRO A 199 -15.96 4.93 -1.51
N GLU A 200 -16.52 4.67 -0.33
CA GLU A 200 -17.87 5.15 0.00
C GLU A 200 -18.02 6.67 -0.16
N ARG A 201 -16.91 7.40 -0.02
CA ARG A 201 -16.86 8.84 -0.31
C ARG A 201 -17.12 9.18 -1.77
N CYS A 202 -16.75 8.28 -2.70
CA CYS A 202 -16.76 8.52 -4.14
C CYS A 202 -16.89 7.22 -4.94
N ILE A 203 -17.91 6.45 -4.65
CA ILE A 203 -18.16 5.12 -5.24
C ILE A 203 -18.04 5.13 -6.76
N THR A 204 -18.54 6.17 -7.42
CA THR A 204 -18.49 6.28 -8.89
C THR A 204 -17.08 6.39 -9.46
N HIS A 205 -16.11 6.82 -8.65
CA HIS A 205 -14.73 7.04 -9.06
C HIS A 205 -13.76 5.97 -8.58
N CYS A 206 -14.02 5.40 -7.38
CA CYS A 206 -13.06 4.54 -6.70
C CYS A 206 -13.61 3.14 -6.34
N ALA A 207 -14.78 2.74 -6.85
CA ALA A 207 -15.31 1.39 -6.69
C ALA A 207 -15.79 0.81 -8.02
N ALA A 208 -15.51 -0.48 -8.27
CA ALA A 208 -15.97 -1.19 -9.46
C ALA A 208 -17.41 -1.67 -9.32
N ASN A 209 -17.82 -2.12 -8.14
CA ASN A 209 -19.20 -2.36 -7.75
C ASN A 209 -19.77 -1.07 -7.11
N ARG A 210 -20.99 -0.68 -7.50
CA ARG A 210 -21.53 0.66 -7.16
C ARG A 210 -22.84 0.62 -6.36
N VAL A 211 -23.51 -0.51 -6.29
CA VAL A 211 -24.84 -0.68 -5.64
C VAL A 211 -24.80 -1.81 -4.62
N THR A 212 -24.28 -2.94 -5.02
CA THR A 212 -24.05 -4.13 -4.19
C THR A 212 -22.60 -4.54 -4.34
N SER A 213 -22.04 -5.23 -3.35
CA SER A 213 -20.68 -5.74 -3.40
C SER A 213 -20.60 -7.14 -2.81
N PRO A 214 -19.57 -7.96 -3.13
CA PRO A 214 -19.53 -9.37 -2.75
C PRO A 214 -19.68 -9.62 -1.26
N ASN A 215 -19.13 -8.74 -0.42
CA ASN A 215 -19.16 -8.87 1.04
C ASN A 215 -20.13 -7.90 1.72
N ASP A 216 -21.11 -7.36 0.98
CA ASP A 216 -22.12 -6.41 1.46
C ASP A 216 -21.52 -5.15 2.15
N ASN A 217 -20.28 -4.79 1.79
CA ASN A 217 -19.57 -3.59 2.23
C ASN A 217 -18.84 -2.95 1.03
N LEU A 218 -19.50 -1.97 0.39
CA LEU A 218 -18.98 -1.29 -0.80
C LEU A 218 -17.63 -0.63 -0.56
N GLY A 219 -17.42 -0.08 0.65
CA GLY A 219 -16.16 0.51 1.06
C GLY A 219 -15.04 -0.52 1.09
N ALA A 220 -15.22 -1.59 1.85
CA ALA A 220 -14.22 -2.63 2.01
C ALA A 220 -13.92 -3.35 0.67
N ASP A 221 -14.96 -3.73 -0.08
CA ASP A 221 -14.77 -4.42 -1.37
C ASP A 221 -14.08 -3.53 -2.42
N GLY A 222 -14.34 -2.23 -2.39
CA GLY A 222 -13.61 -1.28 -3.22
C GLY A 222 -12.17 -1.10 -2.76
N MET A 223 -11.92 -1.04 -1.45
CA MET A 223 -10.57 -0.99 -0.89
C MET A 223 -9.79 -2.27 -1.18
N ALA A 224 -10.41 -3.45 -1.19
CA ALA A 224 -9.74 -4.70 -1.54
C ALA A 224 -9.08 -4.62 -2.93
N ASN A 225 -9.77 -4.04 -3.92
CA ASN A 225 -9.20 -3.82 -5.25
C ASN A 225 -8.02 -2.84 -5.23
N THR A 226 -8.10 -1.75 -4.47
CA THR A 226 -7.01 -0.76 -4.39
C THR A 226 -5.84 -1.26 -3.54
N ILE A 227 -6.09 -2.04 -2.49
CA ILE A 227 -5.03 -2.72 -1.71
C ILE A 227 -4.25 -3.68 -2.61
N ALA A 228 -4.97 -4.51 -3.40
CA ALA A 228 -4.31 -5.43 -4.33
C ALA A 228 -3.41 -4.67 -5.32
N HIS A 229 -3.90 -3.54 -5.88
CA HIS A 229 -3.14 -2.69 -6.80
C HIS A 229 -1.84 -2.18 -6.16
N GLU A 230 -1.95 -1.44 -5.06
CA GLU A 230 -0.79 -0.83 -4.40
C GLU A 230 0.21 -1.86 -3.87
N PHE A 231 -0.29 -3.02 -3.45
CA PHE A 231 0.57 -4.09 -2.94
C PHE A 231 1.36 -4.77 -4.06
N GLU A 232 0.72 -5.05 -5.21
CA GLU A 232 1.38 -5.63 -6.39
C GLU A 232 2.51 -4.70 -6.90
N GLU A 233 2.27 -3.39 -6.95
CA GLU A 233 3.26 -2.39 -7.35
C GLU A 233 4.39 -2.28 -6.33
N ALA A 234 4.08 -2.17 -5.03
CA ALA A 234 5.09 -2.13 -3.98
C ALA A 234 6.00 -3.37 -3.96
N VAL A 235 5.51 -4.53 -4.41
CA VAL A 235 6.34 -5.75 -4.53
C VAL A 235 7.37 -5.62 -5.65
N THR A 236 6.99 -5.08 -6.79
CA THR A 236 7.86 -5.01 -7.98
C THR A 236 8.65 -3.71 -8.06
N ASP A 237 8.18 -2.64 -7.41
CA ASP A 237 8.85 -1.33 -7.30
C ASP A 237 8.67 -0.67 -5.92
N PRO A 238 9.25 -1.20 -4.87
CA PRO A 238 9.00 -0.76 -3.50
C PRO A 238 9.47 0.68 -3.19
N SER A 239 10.20 1.33 -4.10
CA SER A 239 10.78 2.65 -3.84
C SER A 239 11.03 3.51 -5.09
N GLY A 240 10.40 3.19 -6.21
CA GLY A 240 10.46 3.99 -7.44
C GLY A 240 11.74 3.77 -8.27
N GLY A 241 12.26 2.56 -8.30
CA GLY A 241 13.46 2.22 -9.08
C GLY A 241 13.48 0.77 -9.57
N GLY A 242 12.41 0.03 -9.38
CA GLY A 242 12.23 -1.37 -9.76
C GLY A 242 11.71 -1.55 -11.19
N TRP A 243 10.45 -1.94 -11.34
CA TRP A 243 9.83 -2.28 -12.61
C TRP A 243 8.74 -1.30 -13.02
N PHE A 244 8.96 -0.52 -14.06
CA PHE A 244 7.98 0.39 -14.65
C PHE A 244 8.23 0.61 -16.15
N ASP A 245 7.24 1.17 -16.87
CA ASP A 245 7.38 1.51 -18.28
C ASP A 245 7.99 2.91 -18.47
N SER A 246 8.28 3.30 -19.72
CA SER A 246 8.89 4.59 -20.04
C SER A 246 8.04 5.83 -19.68
N ARG A 247 6.80 5.63 -19.24
CA ARG A 247 5.90 6.68 -18.75
C ARG A 247 5.74 6.64 -17.22
N GLY A 248 6.46 5.74 -16.54
CA GLY A 248 6.38 5.52 -15.11
C GLY A 248 5.17 4.71 -14.66
N GLN A 249 4.49 3.98 -15.58
CA GLN A 249 3.40 3.08 -15.19
C GLN A 249 3.95 1.73 -14.74
N GLU A 250 3.48 1.28 -13.60
CA GLU A 250 3.84 0.00 -13.00
C GLU A 250 2.90 -1.14 -13.44
N ASN A 251 3.08 -2.32 -12.86
CA ASN A 251 2.36 -3.52 -13.28
C ASN A 251 0.84 -3.40 -13.13
N ALA A 252 0.33 -2.90 -12.01
CA ALA A 252 -1.10 -2.79 -11.78
C ALA A 252 -1.73 -1.59 -12.54
N ASP A 253 -0.98 -0.51 -12.72
CA ASP A 253 -1.37 0.67 -13.49
C ASP A 253 -1.75 0.34 -14.92
N LYS A 254 -0.95 -0.51 -15.60
CA LYS A 254 -1.20 -0.90 -16.99
C LYS A 254 -2.54 -1.60 -17.18
N CYS A 255 -3.05 -2.21 -16.13
CA CYS A 255 -4.30 -2.97 -16.13
C CYS A 255 -5.40 -2.33 -15.28
N ALA A 256 -5.17 -1.11 -14.78
CA ALA A 256 -6.08 -0.42 -13.87
C ALA A 256 -7.52 -0.40 -14.39
N TRP A 257 -8.47 -0.75 -13.52
CA TRP A 257 -9.91 -0.80 -13.78
C TRP A 257 -10.32 -1.77 -14.90
N THR A 258 -9.49 -2.76 -15.25
CA THR A 258 -9.85 -3.84 -16.17
C THR A 258 -10.07 -5.14 -15.39
N PHE A 259 -11.13 -5.88 -15.73
CA PHE A 259 -11.56 -7.08 -15.02
C PHE A 259 -11.83 -8.20 -16.02
N SER A 260 -11.43 -9.44 -15.70
CA SER A 260 -11.79 -10.65 -16.45
C SER A 260 -12.34 -11.71 -15.51
N ASP A 261 -12.84 -12.81 -16.09
CA ASP A 261 -13.35 -13.98 -15.38
C ASP A 261 -14.46 -13.64 -14.35
N VAL A 262 -15.21 -12.58 -14.66
CA VAL A 262 -16.24 -12.02 -13.78
C VAL A 262 -17.45 -12.94 -13.73
N PHE A 263 -17.88 -13.28 -12.52
CA PHE A 263 -19.14 -13.95 -12.22
C PHE A 263 -20.05 -13.04 -11.37
N THR A 264 -21.31 -13.43 -11.26
CA THR A 264 -22.32 -12.66 -10.52
C THR A 264 -22.70 -13.42 -9.25
N GLU A 265 -22.63 -12.73 -8.11
CA GLU A 265 -23.04 -13.22 -6.81
C GLU A 265 -24.57 -13.30 -6.67
N PRO A 266 -25.10 -14.08 -5.72
CA PRO A 266 -26.54 -14.15 -5.46
C PRO A 266 -27.20 -12.79 -5.16
N ASN A 267 -26.45 -11.83 -4.56
CA ASN A 267 -26.92 -10.47 -4.28
C ASN A 267 -26.84 -9.52 -5.50
N GLY A 268 -26.41 -10.04 -6.67
CA GLY A 268 -26.28 -9.31 -7.92
C GLY A 268 -24.97 -8.53 -8.06
N SER A 269 -24.05 -8.61 -7.10
CA SER A 269 -22.72 -8.02 -7.23
C SER A 269 -21.83 -8.84 -8.18
N ARG A 270 -20.72 -8.22 -8.59
CA ARG A 270 -19.70 -8.87 -9.44
C ARG A 270 -18.49 -9.24 -8.61
N ALA A 271 -17.94 -10.42 -8.84
CA ALA A 271 -16.66 -10.88 -8.31
C ALA A 271 -15.87 -11.63 -9.39
N ASN A 272 -14.58 -11.87 -9.17
CA ASN A 272 -13.75 -12.63 -10.10
C ASN A 272 -12.62 -13.44 -9.43
N VAL A 273 -12.44 -13.30 -8.14
CA VAL A 273 -11.50 -14.11 -7.35
C VAL A 273 -12.15 -14.53 -6.03
N THR A 274 -11.80 -15.74 -5.57
CA THR A 274 -12.15 -16.24 -4.23
C THR A 274 -10.87 -16.39 -3.43
N TRP A 275 -10.74 -15.64 -2.33
CA TRP A 275 -9.62 -15.73 -1.41
C TRP A 275 -10.12 -16.02 0.00
N GLY A 276 -9.56 -17.04 0.65
CA GLY A 276 -10.06 -17.51 1.92
C GLY A 276 -11.50 -18.00 1.83
N VAL A 277 -12.42 -17.29 2.49
CA VAL A 277 -13.86 -17.63 2.50
C VAL A 277 -14.72 -16.58 1.81
N ARG A 278 -14.09 -15.65 1.07
CA ARG A 278 -14.77 -14.48 0.48
C ARG A 278 -14.46 -14.33 -1.00
N ASP A 279 -15.42 -13.74 -1.71
CA ASP A 279 -15.28 -13.35 -3.10
C ASP A 279 -14.97 -11.85 -3.22
N TYR A 280 -14.14 -11.49 -4.20
CA TYR A 280 -13.73 -10.10 -4.45
C TYR A 280 -13.77 -9.79 -5.94
N LEU A 281 -13.91 -8.51 -6.28
CA LEU A 281 -13.74 -8.02 -7.65
C LEU A 281 -12.42 -7.26 -7.73
N ILE A 282 -11.38 -7.94 -8.21
CA ILE A 282 -10.01 -7.44 -8.29
C ILE A 282 -9.66 -7.16 -9.75
N GLN A 283 -9.07 -6.01 -10.04
CA GLN A 283 -8.56 -5.70 -11.37
C GLN A 283 -7.48 -6.69 -11.80
N ARG A 284 -7.26 -6.79 -13.12
CA ARG A 284 -6.12 -7.52 -13.68
C ARG A 284 -4.81 -6.84 -13.33
N ASN A 285 -3.74 -7.62 -13.33
CA ASN A 285 -2.37 -7.13 -13.22
C ASN A 285 -1.56 -7.48 -14.47
N TRP A 286 -0.45 -6.80 -14.72
CA TRP A 286 0.39 -7.04 -15.90
C TRP A 286 1.34 -8.20 -15.65
N ALA A 287 1.15 -9.29 -16.40
CA ALA A 287 2.13 -10.36 -16.49
C ALA A 287 3.26 -9.95 -17.46
N ASN A 288 4.50 -9.88 -16.97
CA ASN A 288 5.66 -9.48 -17.76
C ASN A 288 6.28 -10.69 -18.48
N ASP A 289 5.44 -11.49 -19.14
CA ASP A 289 5.83 -12.67 -19.92
C ASP A 289 5.68 -12.39 -21.41
N GLY A 290 6.73 -12.70 -22.20
CA GLY A 290 6.78 -12.41 -23.63
C GLY A 290 6.64 -10.92 -23.94
N ALA A 291 5.55 -10.52 -24.61
CA ALA A 291 5.24 -9.11 -24.91
C ALA A 291 4.55 -8.39 -23.75
N GLY A 292 4.17 -9.13 -22.70
CA GLY A 292 3.37 -8.67 -21.59
C GLY A 292 1.88 -8.53 -21.89
N TYR A 293 1.04 -8.77 -20.91
CA TYR A 293 -0.43 -8.68 -21.05
C TYR A 293 -1.11 -8.53 -19.68
N CYS A 294 -2.34 -7.98 -19.67
CA CYS A 294 -3.16 -7.94 -18.47
C CYS A 294 -3.77 -9.31 -18.18
N ALA A 295 -3.47 -9.88 -17.02
CA ALA A 295 -3.93 -11.19 -16.57
C ALA A 295 -4.71 -11.08 -15.24
N GLN A 296 -5.65 -12.03 -15.03
CA GLN A 296 -6.30 -12.24 -13.74
C GLN A 296 -5.57 -13.33 -12.95
N SER A 297 -4.79 -14.15 -13.63
CA SER A 297 -4.03 -15.28 -13.07
C SER A 297 -2.83 -15.62 -13.95
N PHE A 298 -1.80 -16.21 -13.36
CA PHE A 298 -0.61 -16.70 -14.03
C PHE A 298 -0.17 -18.05 -13.48
#